data_af9da1e88b372b9f9638c287d05b69e7
#
_entry.id   af9da1e88b372b9f9638c287d05b69e7
#
_cell.length_a   1.000
_cell.length_b   1.000
_cell.length_c   1.000
_cell.angle_alpha   90.00
_cell.angle_beta   90.00
_cell.angle_gamma   90.00
#
_symmetry.space_group_name_H-M   'P 1'
#
loop_
_entity.id
_entity.type
_entity.pdbx_description
1 polymer ?
#
loop_
_entity_poly.entity_id
_entity_poly.type
_entity_poly.pdbx_seq_one_letter_code
_entity_poly.pdbx_strand_id
1 'polypeptide(L)'
;MKTTTLGKSPLKVSRLCLGTMMFGDQTPLEDARQIVADAHDKGCNFIDTADVYTLGQSETMVGQVLKGQRHQWVLASKVGNAMSALPNEQGYSRSWMLRAC
;
A
#
# COMPACT_ATOMS: atom_id res chain seq x y z
N MET A 1 -1.67 12.99 14.96
CA MET A 1 -1.63 11.59 15.52
C MET A 1 -0.26 11.33 16.13
N LYS A 2 -0.17 10.45 17.15
CA LYS A 2 1.15 10.06 17.71
C LYS A 2 1.89 9.15 16.75
N THR A 3 3.21 9.34 16.63
CA THR A 3 4.09 8.50 15.84
C THR A 3 4.88 7.52 16.71
N THR A 4 5.39 6.48 16.10
CA THR A 4 6.29 5.49 16.71
C THR A 4 7.37 5.10 15.70
N THR A 5 8.41 4.44 16.16
CA THR A 5 9.42 3.86 15.29
C THR A 5 8.94 2.50 14.79
N LEU A 6 9.08 2.25 13.49
CA LEU A 6 8.74 0.95 12.90
C LEU A 6 9.83 -0.07 13.26
N GLY A 7 9.57 -0.85 14.32
CA GLY A 7 10.53 -1.81 14.86
C GLY A 7 11.85 -1.13 15.23
N LYS A 8 12.95 -1.70 14.75
CA LYS A 8 14.32 -1.18 14.96
C LYS A 8 14.81 -0.26 13.81
N SER A 9 13.94 0.03 12.84
CA SER A 9 14.29 0.90 11.72
C SER A 9 14.24 2.38 12.14
N PRO A 10 14.88 3.30 11.39
CA PRO A 10 14.77 4.74 11.65
C PRO A 10 13.43 5.34 11.20
N LEU A 11 12.55 4.57 10.53
CA LEU A 11 11.29 5.06 10.02
C LEU A 11 10.33 5.45 11.14
N LYS A 12 9.77 6.66 11.04
CA LYS A 12 8.72 7.15 11.93
C LYS A 12 7.36 6.99 11.23
N VAL A 13 6.48 6.22 11.84
CA VAL A 13 5.15 5.93 11.33
C VAL A 13 4.08 6.34 12.32
N SER A 14 2.89 6.67 11.83
CA SER A 14 1.70 6.82 12.67
C SER A 14 1.36 5.49 13.36
N ARG A 15 0.80 5.56 14.56
CA ARG A 15 0.39 4.35 15.30
C ARG A 15 -0.79 3.61 14.65
N LEU A 16 -1.53 4.29 13.77
CA LEU A 16 -2.52 3.67 12.89
C LEU A 16 -1.94 3.57 11.48
N CYS A 17 -2.23 2.47 10.82
CA CYS A 17 -1.90 2.22 9.43
C CYS A 17 -3.20 2.19 8.62
N LEU A 18 -3.23 2.90 7.50
CA LEU A 18 -4.36 2.86 6.58
C LEU A 18 -4.24 1.63 5.67
N GLY A 19 -5.14 0.66 5.85
CA GLY A 19 -5.24 -0.50 4.96
C GLY A 19 -6.04 -0.16 3.70
N THR A 20 -5.66 -0.74 2.56
CA THR A 20 -6.24 -0.41 1.25
C THR A 20 -6.82 -1.62 0.51
N MET A 21 -7.15 -2.70 1.21
CA MET A 21 -7.63 -3.94 0.59
C MET A 21 -8.88 -3.74 -0.28
N MET A 22 -9.74 -2.78 0.08
CA MET A 22 -10.98 -2.49 -0.65
C MET A 22 -10.81 -1.46 -1.79
N PHE A 23 -9.62 -0.89 -1.95
CA PHE A 23 -9.36 0.07 -3.02
C PHE A 23 -9.37 -0.64 -4.38
N GLY A 24 -10.16 -0.11 -5.31
CA GLY A 24 -10.34 -0.70 -6.64
C GLY A 24 -11.42 -1.78 -6.72
N ASP A 25 -12.08 -2.09 -5.61
CA ASP A 25 -13.27 -2.94 -5.52
C ASP A 25 -14.44 -2.11 -4.97
N GLN A 26 -14.70 -2.22 -3.66
CA GLN A 26 -15.80 -1.50 -3.00
C GLN A 26 -15.54 0.01 -2.84
N THR A 27 -14.28 0.42 -2.86
CA THR A 27 -13.88 1.82 -2.72
C THR A 27 -13.41 2.38 -4.06
N PRO A 28 -14.20 3.23 -4.73
CA PRO A 28 -13.81 3.89 -5.96
C PRO A 28 -12.72 4.95 -5.73
N LEU A 29 -12.08 5.40 -6.81
CA LEU A 29 -10.92 6.30 -6.75
C LEU A 29 -11.19 7.60 -5.98
N GLU A 30 -12.36 8.21 -6.18
CA GLU A 30 -12.69 9.48 -5.51
C GLU A 30 -12.84 9.30 -3.98
N ASP A 31 -13.47 8.21 -3.56
CA ASP A 31 -13.57 7.88 -2.14
C ASP A 31 -12.19 7.56 -1.55
N ALA A 32 -11.35 6.83 -2.30
CA ALA A 32 -9.99 6.55 -1.89
C ALA A 32 -9.16 7.84 -1.71
N ARG A 33 -9.32 8.83 -2.60
CA ARG A 33 -8.69 10.15 -2.47
C ARG A 33 -9.11 10.85 -1.19
N GLN A 34 -10.41 10.86 -0.90
CA GLN A 34 -10.95 11.50 0.29
C GLN A 34 -10.47 10.80 1.57
N ILE A 35 -10.52 9.46 1.59
CA ILE A 35 -10.05 8.65 2.72
C ILE A 35 -8.57 8.92 3.03
N VAL A 36 -7.73 8.96 2.00
CA VAL A 36 -6.28 9.20 2.16
C VAL A 36 -6.03 10.64 2.63
N ALA A 37 -6.75 11.63 2.08
CA ALA A 37 -6.64 13.02 2.52
C ALA A 37 -7.05 13.18 3.99
N ASP A 38 -8.20 12.63 4.38
CA ASP A 38 -8.69 12.67 5.75
C ASP A 38 -7.74 11.98 6.74
N ALA A 39 -7.16 10.85 6.33
CA ALA A 39 -6.18 10.14 7.14
C ALA A 39 -4.91 10.98 7.33
N HIS A 40 -4.42 11.60 6.25
CA HIS A 40 -3.24 12.47 6.29
C HIS A 40 -3.46 13.68 7.20
N ASP A 41 -4.61 14.35 7.07
CA ASP A 41 -4.96 15.52 7.89
C ASP A 41 -5.02 15.19 9.40
N LYS A 42 -5.35 13.94 9.72
CA LYS A 42 -5.30 13.41 11.09
C LYS A 42 -3.90 12.94 11.53
N GLY A 43 -2.90 13.10 10.66
CA GLY A 43 -1.50 12.77 10.91
C GLY A 43 -1.15 11.29 10.67
N CYS A 44 -1.94 10.59 9.85
CA CYS A 44 -1.56 9.27 9.34
C CYS A 44 -0.54 9.42 8.22
N ASN A 45 0.57 8.69 8.30
CA ASN A 45 1.61 8.66 7.28
C ASN A 45 2.02 7.22 6.89
N PHE A 46 1.22 6.23 7.28
CA PHE A 46 1.52 4.83 7.04
C PHE A 46 0.36 4.17 6.28
N ILE A 47 0.65 3.60 5.12
CA ILE A 47 -0.31 2.88 4.25
C ILE A 47 0.18 1.47 4.03
N ASP A 48 -0.75 0.50 4.02
CA ASP A 48 -0.52 -0.89 3.72
C ASP A 48 -1.40 -1.34 2.55
N THR A 49 -0.77 -1.92 1.54
CA THR A 49 -1.40 -2.53 0.36
C THR A 49 -0.81 -3.91 0.10
N ALA A 50 -1.18 -4.55 -1.01
CA ALA A 50 -0.59 -5.79 -1.50
C ALA A 50 -0.81 -5.92 -3.01
N ASP A 51 0.08 -6.65 -3.66
CA ASP A 51 -0.04 -6.99 -5.09
C ASP A 51 -1.34 -7.73 -5.40
N VAL A 52 -1.77 -8.64 -4.51
CA VAL A 52 -2.97 -9.46 -4.69
C VAL A 52 -4.29 -8.72 -4.43
N TYR A 53 -4.26 -7.56 -3.77
CA TYR A 53 -5.49 -6.81 -3.48
C TYR A 53 -6.14 -6.34 -4.77
N THR A 54 -7.34 -6.88 -5.04
CA THR A 54 -8.09 -6.65 -6.29
C THR A 54 -7.19 -6.86 -7.53
N LEU A 55 -6.33 -7.90 -7.47
CA LEU A 55 -5.40 -8.28 -8.55
C LEU A 55 -4.56 -7.10 -9.08
N GLY A 56 -3.97 -6.32 -8.19
CA GLY A 56 -3.11 -5.18 -8.50
C GLY A 56 -3.83 -3.83 -8.59
N GLN A 57 -5.17 -3.80 -8.59
CA GLN A 57 -5.92 -2.54 -8.68
C GLN A 57 -5.72 -1.65 -7.45
N SER A 58 -5.60 -2.26 -6.25
CA SER A 58 -5.33 -1.49 -5.03
C SER A 58 -3.99 -0.75 -5.12
N GLU A 59 -2.91 -1.41 -5.54
CA GLU A 59 -1.60 -0.76 -5.72
C GLU A 59 -1.65 0.35 -6.77
N THR A 60 -2.30 0.08 -7.90
CA THR A 60 -2.51 1.08 -8.96
C THR A 60 -3.22 2.32 -8.43
N MET A 61 -4.30 2.11 -7.68
CA MET A 61 -5.09 3.20 -7.11
C MET A 61 -4.31 3.97 -6.04
N VAL A 62 -3.59 3.27 -5.16
CA VAL A 62 -2.70 3.90 -4.17
C VAL A 62 -1.65 4.77 -4.88
N GLY A 63 -1.04 4.27 -5.95
CA GLY A 63 -0.10 5.04 -6.76
C GLY A 63 -0.70 6.33 -7.34
N GLN A 64 -1.94 6.27 -7.83
CA GLN A 64 -2.66 7.44 -8.33
C GLN A 64 -2.99 8.46 -7.23
N VAL A 65 -3.44 7.98 -6.08
CA VAL A 65 -3.82 8.83 -4.94
C VAL A 65 -2.59 9.50 -4.33
N LEU A 66 -1.46 8.79 -4.24
CA LEU A 66 -0.24 9.32 -3.65
C LEU A 66 0.61 10.17 -4.62
N LYS A 67 0.19 10.32 -5.87
CA LYS A 67 0.94 11.11 -6.86
C LYS A 67 1.17 12.54 -6.36
N GLY A 68 2.43 12.97 -6.37
CA GLY A 68 2.86 14.29 -5.86
C GLY A 68 3.08 14.37 -4.35
N GLN A 69 2.57 13.42 -3.57
CA GLN A 69 2.74 13.37 -2.11
C GLN A 69 3.37 12.06 -1.60
N ARG A 70 3.91 11.23 -2.49
CA ARG A 70 4.48 9.91 -2.16
C ARG A 70 5.52 9.96 -1.04
N HIS A 71 6.34 11.03 -1.01
CA HIS A 71 7.40 11.22 -0.02
C HIS A 71 6.88 11.48 1.41
N GLN A 72 5.61 11.81 1.58
CA GLN A 72 4.98 12.02 2.89
C GLN A 72 4.48 10.73 3.54
N TRP A 73 4.54 9.62 2.79
CA TRP A 73 3.98 8.35 3.21
C TRP A 73 5.03 7.25 3.30
N VAL A 74 4.96 6.45 4.36
CA VAL A 74 5.60 5.14 4.42
C VAL A 74 4.60 4.14 3.85
N LEU A 75 4.92 3.58 2.70
CA LEU A 75 4.08 2.64 1.98
C LEU A 75 4.65 1.23 2.12
N ALA A 76 3.85 0.33 2.70
CA ALA A 76 4.11 -1.10 2.74
C ALA A 76 3.29 -1.81 1.67
N SER A 77 3.90 -2.75 0.97
CA SER A 77 3.20 -3.70 0.12
C SER A 77 3.65 -5.12 0.41
N LYS A 78 2.99 -6.09 -0.20
CA LYS A 78 3.24 -7.52 0.03
C LYS A 78 3.37 -8.23 -1.32
N VAL A 79 4.15 -9.31 -1.30
CA VAL A 79 4.33 -10.23 -2.42
C VAL A 79 4.29 -11.65 -1.87
N GLY A 80 3.95 -12.62 -2.71
CA GLY A 80 4.01 -14.03 -2.32
C GLY A 80 2.81 -14.86 -2.75
N ASN A 81 1.62 -14.29 -2.74
CA ASN A 81 0.44 -14.95 -3.26
C ASN A 81 0.50 -15.08 -4.79
N ALA A 82 -0.19 -16.09 -5.33
CA ALA A 82 -0.27 -16.27 -6.78
C ALA A 82 -1.04 -15.11 -7.41
N MET A 83 -0.42 -14.45 -8.39
CA MET A 83 -1.02 -13.36 -9.17
C MET A 83 -1.62 -13.86 -10.48
N SER A 84 -1.23 -15.05 -10.93
CA SER A 84 -1.77 -15.72 -12.11
C SER A 84 -1.59 -17.24 -12.00
N ALA A 85 -1.97 -17.97 -13.05
CA ALA A 85 -1.73 -19.41 -13.14
C ALA A 85 -0.28 -19.76 -13.51
N LEU A 86 0.57 -18.79 -13.79
CA LEU A 86 1.97 -19.03 -14.13
C LEU A 86 2.79 -19.39 -12.89
N PRO A 87 3.59 -20.47 -12.93
CA PRO A 87 4.25 -20.99 -11.72
C PRO A 87 5.29 -20.03 -11.11
N ASN A 88 5.80 -19.07 -11.87
CA ASN A 88 6.79 -18.09 -11.41
C ASN A 88 6.19 -16.71 -11.08
N GLU A 89 4.88 -16.60 -10.98
CA GLU A 89 4.19 -15.38 -10.54
C GLU A 89 3.60 -15.56 -9.14
N GLN A 90 4.38 -16.17 -8.27
CA GLN A 90 4.07 -16.39 -6.86
C GLN A 90 5.36 -16.66 -6.06
N GLY A 91 5.25 -16.65 -4.74
CA GLY A 91 6.36 -16.97 -3.83
C GLY A 91 7.35 -15.80 -3.68
N TYR A 92 8.56 -16.15 -3.30
CA TYR A 92 9.56 -15.17 -2.84
C TYR A 92 10.87 -15.28 -3.63
N SER A 93 10.82 -15.76 -4.88
CA SER A 93 12.01 -15.75 -5.72
C SER A 93 12.45 -14.30 -5.99
N ARG A 94 13.76 -14.08 -6.07
CA ARG A 94 14.30 -12.76 -6.42
C ARG A 94 13.73 -12.25 -7.75
N SER A 95 13.58 -13.14 -8.73
CA SER A 95 13.00 -12.79 -10.03
C SER A 95 11.57 -12.28 -9.91
N TRP A 96 10.73 -12.97 -9.12
CA TRP A 96 9.36 -12.55 -8.92
C TRP A 96 9.27 -11.27 -8.11
N MET A 97 10.00 -11.15 -7.00
CA MET A 97 9.98 -9.93 -6.19
C MET A 97 10.37 -8.68 -6.97
N LEU A 98 11.38 -8.76 -7.85
CA LEU A 98 11.79 -7.63 -8.69
C LEU A 98 10.76 -7.26 -9.76
N ARG A 99 9.95 -8.22 -10.22
CA ARG A 99 8.87 -7.98 -11.19
C ARG A 99 7.61 -7.45 -10.51
N ALA A 100 7.35 -7.86 -9.27
CA ALA A 100 6.18 -7.46 -8.50
C ALA A 100 6.32 -6.04 -7.92
N CYS A 101 7.55 -5.55 -7.71
CA CYS A 101 7.83 -4.17 -7.29
C CYS A 101 7.95 -3.23 -8.47
#